data_c0b6a6c4392f12ced194269aa4cbb50e
#
_entry.id   c0b6a6c4392f12ced194269aa4cbb50e
#
_cell.length_a   1.000
_cell.length_b   1.000
_cell.length_c   1.000
_cell.angle_alpha   90.00
_cell.angle_beta   90.00
_cell.angle_gamma   90.00
#
_symmetry.space_group_name_H-M   'P 1'
#
loop_
_entity.id
_entity.type
_entity.pdbx_description
1 polymer ?
#
loop_
_entity_poly.entity_id
_entity_poly.type
_entity_poly.pdbx_seq_one_letter_code
_entity_poly.pdbx_strand_id
1 'polypeptide(L)'
;MRLKPGISAFMGMALMAIAPNTMAIADTIKIGEINHYKRMAAFAGPYKQGIELGLEEANASGGVLDKKIEFIFRDDQGKPGEAVKIAEELMTRDGAVMITGTILSHVGLAISSLAGEKGYVYLASEPLADSIVWAKGNKYTYRLRTSTFMQAAMLAEEAAKTDAKRFATIAPNYAYGKDAVAAFKQNLLKLRPDAEFVAEQWPALFKIDAGAEAQAIERAKPDAIYNVTFGPDLAKFVREGTTRGLFDGRTTYGLLTGEPEYLDPLGAEAPEGWVVTGYPWYDIKDAAGVAFIKKYQKRWDDYPRIGSLVGYMTVQSIVAALDKAGSTETEAIRSAFENLDVNTPVGKITFRGIDHQATMGAYVGRVALKDGKGVMVDWTYKAGENYLPSDAEVRKLRPAD
;
A
#
# COMPACT_ATOMS: atom_id res chain seq x y z
N MET A 1 101.33 -18.12 -10.65
CA MET A 1 100.39 -18.36 -9.56
C MET A 1 99.23 -17.35 -9.79
N ARG A 2 98.13 -17.82 -10.35
CA ARG A 2 97.02 -16.93 -10.84
C ARG A 2 95.84 -16.97 -9.84
N LEU A 3 95.53 -15.84 -9.24
CA LEU A 3 94.33 -15.67 -8.43
C LEU A 3 93.13 -15.38 -9.36
N LYS A 4 92.03 -16.10 -9.09
CA LYS A 4 90.74 -15.86 -9.75
C LYS A 4 89.89 -14.93 -8.85
N PRO A 5 89.08 -14.00 -9.39
CA PRO A 5 88.16 -13.20 -8.61
C PRO A 5 86.85 -13.87 -8.38
N GLY A 6 86.32 -13.72 -7.17
CA GLY A 6 85.02 -14.22 -6.76
C GLY A 6 83.87 -13.32 -7.24
N ILE A 7 82.79 -13.96 -7.66
CA ILE A 7 81.55 -13.34 -8.08
C ILE A 7 80.67 -13.18 -6.82
N SER A 8 80.39 -11.93 -6.43
CA SER A 8 79.38 -11.57 -5.41
C SER A 8 78.01 -11.51 -6.08
N ALA A 9 77.12 -12.45 -5.69
CA ALA A 9 75.68 -12.41 -6.06
C ALA A 9 74.94 -11.40 -5.17
N PHE A 10 74.44 -10.32 -5.74
CA PHE A 10 73.45 -9.44 -5.10
C PHE A 10 72.09 -10.06 -5.22
N MET A 11 71.52 -10.47 -4.07
CA MET A 11 70.16 -10.97 -3.92
C MET A 11 69.25 -9.78 -3.71
N GLY A 12 68.59 -9.35 -4.78
CA GLY A 12 67.59 -8.26 -4.75
C GLY A 12 66.31 -8.71 -4.10
N MET A 13 66.03 -8.24 -2.91
CA MET A 13 64.80 -8.48 -2.16
C MET A 13 63.71 -7.51 -2.70
N ALA A 14 62.80 -8.04 -3.55
CA ALA A 14 61.65 -7.30 -4.01
C ALA A 14 60.62 -7.16 -2.87
N LEU A 15 60.50 -6.00 -2.24
CA LEU A 15 59.40 -5.63 -1.36
C LEU A 15 58.13 -5.55 -2.20
N MET A 16 57.26 -6.53 -2.15
CA MET A 16 55.88 -6.44 -2.58
C MET A 16 55.13 -5.53 -1.58
N ALA A 17 54.86 -4.28 -2.01
CA ALA A 17 53.95 -3.39 -1.28
C ALA A 17 52.51 -3.95 -1.38
N ILE A 18 52.04 -4.57 -0.30
CA ILE A 18 50.63 -4.90 -0.12
C ILE A 18 49.89 -3.59 0.13
N ALA A 19 49.26 -3.05 -0.90
CA ALA A 19 48.34 -1.93 -0.74
C ALA A 19 47.18 -2.41 0.20
N PRO A 20 46.84 -1.67 1.27
CA PRO A 20 45.67 -2.01 2.05
C PRO A 20 44.45 -1.83 1.16
N ASN A 21 43.76 -2.94 0.92
CA ASN A 21 42.44 -2.93 0.28
C ASN A 21 41.49 -2.30 1.32
N THR A 22 41.45 -0.96 1.39
CA THR A 22 40.37 -0.27 2.08
C THR A 22 39.10 -0.64 1.32
N MET A 23 38.35 -1.63 1.83
CA MET A 23 36.95 -1.78 1.46
C MET A 23 36.31 -0.42 1.77
N ALA A 24 36.11 0.41 0.75
CA ALA A 24 35.24 1.54 0.82
C ALA A 24 33.90 0.99 1.30
N ILE A 25 33.46 1.39 2.49
CA ILE A 25 32.08 1.16 2.94
C ILE A 25 31.25 1.80 1.84
N ALA A 26 30.61 0.97 1.03
CA ALA A 26 29.78 1.44 -0.07
C ALA A 26 28.72 2.36 0.58
N ASP A 27 28.77 3.63 0.20
CA ASP A 27 27.85 4.65 0.71
C ASP A 27 26.43 4.17 0.41
N THR A 28 25.60 4.00 1.44
CA THR A 28 24.28 3.34 1.35
C THR A 28 23.19 4.41 1.30
N ILE A 29 22.26 4.29 0.35
CA ILE A 29 21.08 5.15 0.31
C ILE A 29 20.07 4.64 1.32
N LYS A 30 19.74 5.44 2.31
CA LYS A 30 18.82 5.09 3.38
C LYS A 30 17.42 5.60 3.11
N ILE A 31 16.44 4.72 3.26
CA ILE A 31 15.01 5.03 3.15
C ILE A 31 14.38 4.81 4.52
N GLY A 32 13.69 5.81 5.04
CA GLY A 32 12.94 5.69 6.28
C GLY A 32 11.59 5.01 6.01
N GLU A 33 11.30 3.93 6.72
CA GLU A 33 10.01 3.26 6.66
C GLU A 33 9.32 3.31 8.03
N ILE A 34 8.06 3.74 8.05
CA ILE A 34 7.27 3.93 9.27
C ILE A 34 5.97 3.18 9.12
N ASN A 35 5.67 2.26 10.05
CA ASN A 35 4.42 1.50 10.01
C ASN A 35 3.95 1.05 11.38
N HIS A 36 2.71 0.51 11.44
CA HIS A 36 2.11 0.02 12.67
C HIS A 36 2.34 -1.49 12.86
N TYR A 37 3.57 -1.89 13.16
CA TYR A 37 4.00 -3.29 13.19
C TYR A 37 3.35 -4.12 14.28
N LYS A 38 3.17 -3.58 15.50
CA LYS A 38 2.70 -4.37 16.63
C LYS A 38 1.23 -4.79 16.56
N ARG A 39 0.34 -3.88 16.18
CA ARG A 39 -1.10 -4.18 16.14
C ARG A 39 -1.63 -4.60 14.79
N MET A 40 -0.92 -4.22 13.73
CA MET A 40 -1.28 -4.56 12.36
C MET A 40 -0.31 -5.58 11.75
N ALA A 41 0.26 -6.46 12.57
CA ALA A 41 1.27 -7.43 12.18
C ALA A 41 0.83 -8.31 10.99
N ALA A 42 -0.45 -8.68 10.93
CA ALA A 42 -1.01 -9.46 9.83
C ALA A 42 -0.90 -8.77 8.46
N PHE A 43 -0.83 -7.44 8.43
CA PHE A 43 -0.64 -6.63 7.23
C PHE A 43 0.80 -6.11 7.11
N ALA A 44 1.32 -5.46 8.17
CA ALA A 44 2.64 -4.83 8.17
C ALA A 44 3.79 -5.85 8.07
N GLY A 45 3.60 -7.08 8.56
CA GLY A 45 4.57 -8.18 8.39
C GLY A 45 4.77 -8.55 6.92
N PRO A 46 3.73 -8.96 6.20
CA PRO A 46 3.79 -9.21 4.75
C PRO A 46 4.30 -8.02 3.94
N TYR A 47 3.93 -6.78 4.30
CA TYR A 47 4.45 -5.58 3.66
C TYR A 47 5.97 -5.45 3.81
N LYS A 48 6.49 -5.63 5.03
CA LYS A 48 7.93 -5.66 5.27
C LYS A 48 8.63 -6.75 4.48
N GLN A 49 8.06 -7.96 4.44
CA GLN A 49 8.59 -9.07 3.63
C GLN A 49 8.64 -8.73 2.13
N GLY A 50 7.63 -8.02 1.62
CA GLY A 50 7.63 -7.51 0.25
C GLY A 50 8.76 -6.51 -0.01
N ILE A 51 8.99 -5.58 0.92
CA ILE A 51 10.14 -4.65 0.86
C ILE A 51 11.45 -5.41 0.87
N GLU A 52 11.64 -6.36 1.79
CA GLU A 52 12.87 -7.14 1.91
C GLU A 52 13.17 -7.92 0.62
N LEU A 53 12.17 -8.52 -0.01
CA LEU A 53 12.33 -9.21 -1.30
C LEU A 53 12.75 -8.24 -2.42
N GLY A 54 12.06 -7.10 -2.55
CA GLY A 54 12.40 -6.08 -3.55
C GLY A 54 13.78 -5.49 -3.33
N LEU A 55 14.16 -5.28 -2.07
CA LEU A 55 15.46 -4.75 -1.66
C LEU A 55 16.60 -5.74 -1.98
N GLU A 56 16.40 -7.04 -1.70
CA GLU A 56 17.35 -8.10 -2.06
C GLU A 56 17.61 -8.10 -3.57
N GLU A 57 16.56 -8.00 -4.40
CA GLU A 57 16.68 -7.96 -5.86
C GLU A 57 17.37 -6.68 -6.35
N ALA A 58 16.96 -5.51 -5.87
CA ALA A 58 17.56 -4.24 -6.23
C ALA A 58 19.06 -4.22 -5.90
N ASN A 59 19.41 -4.65 -4.70
CA ASN A 59 20.79 -4.70 -4.26
C ASN A 59 21.65 -5.77 -4.96
N ALA A 60 21.05 -6.89 -5.34
CA ALA A 60 21.73 -7.94 -6.13
C ALA A 60 22.02 -7.44 -7.57
N SER A 61 21.17 -6.58 -8.11
CA SER A 61 21.34 -5.95 -9.43
C SER A 61 22.33 -4.77 -9.44
N GLY A 62 22.98 -4.46 -8.31
CA GLY A 62 23.96 -3.36 -8.19
C GLY A 62 23.49 -2.20 -7.33
N GLY A 63 22.24 -2.19 -6.91
CA GLY A 63 21.63 -1.07 -6.18
C GLY A 63 21.11 0.02 -7.10
N VAL A 64 21.19 1.27 -6.67
CA VAL A 64 20.84 2.45 -7.46
C VAL A 64 21.91 3.52 -7.28
N LEU A 65 22.26 4.27 -8.33
CA LEU A 65 23.35 5.26 -8.31
C LEU A 65 24.69 4.65 -7.82
N ASP A 66 24.99 3.42 -8.20
CA ASP A 66 26.15 2.64 -7.76
C ASP A 66 26.24 2.43 -6.23
N LYS A 67 25.12 2.57 -5.51
CA LYS A 67 25.01 2.42 -4.06
C LYS A 67 23.98 1.37 -3.68
N LYS A 68 24.21 0.68 -2.54
CA LYS A 68 23.21 -0.18 -1.94
C LYS A 68 22.07 0.66 -1.35
N ILE A 69 20.89 0.08 -1.28
CA ILE A 69 19.73 0.66 -0.60
C ILE A 69 19.54 -0.03 0.75
N GLU A 70 19.17 0.72 1.76
CA GLU A 70 18.82 0.23 3.09
C GLU A 70 17.49 0.84 3.53
N PHE A 71 16.60 0.02 4.11
CA PHE A 71 15.37 0.49 4.75
C PHE A 71 15.52 0.48 6.26
N ILE A 72 15.25 1.61 6.91
CA ILE A 72 15.25 1.78 8.36
C ILE A 72 13.82 1.70 8.84
N PHE A 73 13.42 0.55 9.38
CA PHE A 73 12.05 0.29 9.84
C PHE A 73 11.79 0.85 11.24
N ARG A 74 10.64 1.54 11.43
CA ARG A 74 10.19 2.09 12.72
C ARG A 74 8.70 1.82 12.93
N ASP A 75 8.29 1.64 14.21
CA ASP A 75 6.90 1.39 14.62
C ASP A 75 6.26 2.69 15.13
N ASP A 76 5.25 3.19 14.44
CA ASP A 76 4.49 4.41 14.77
C ASP A 76 3.46 4.20 15.90
N GLN A 77 3.24 2.97 16.33
CA GLN A 77 2.23 2.59 17.32
C GLN A 77 0.79 3.02 16.95
N GLY A 78 0.54 3.36 15.69
CA GLY A 78 -0.73 3.91 15.19
C GLY A 78 -1.00 5.33 15.69
N LYS A 79 0.03 6.08 16.07
CA LYS A 79 -0.09 7.43 16.66
C LYS A 79 0.55 8.48 15.74
N PRO A 80 -0.23 9.45 15.23
CA PRO A 80 0.30 10.50 14.37
C PRO A 80 1.50 11.27 14.95
N GLY A 81 1.42 11.65 16.23
CA GLY A 81 2.52 12.38 16.88
C GLY A 81 3.81 11.58 17.01
N GLU A 82 3.72 10.25 17.24
CA GLU A 82 4.89 9.38 17.27
C GLU A 82 5.49 9.22 15.87
N ALA A 83 4.64 9.05 14.85
CA ALA A 83 5.08 8.95 13.47
C ALA A 83 5.82 10.20 12.98
N VAL A 84 5.32 11.39 13.33
CA VAL A 84 5.97 12.69 13.02
C VAL A 84 7.35 12.76 13.66
N LYS A 85 7.46 12.44 14.95
CA LYS A 85 8.74 12.41 15.66
C LYS A 85 9.73 11.43 15.02
N ILE A 86 9.27 10.21 14.72
CA ILE A 86 10.08 9.18 14.04
C ILE A 86 10.54 9.66 12.66
N ALA A 87 9.66 10.28 11.88
CA ALA A 87 10.01 10.82 10.56
C ALA A 87 11.11 11.88 10.67
N GLU A 88 11.00 12.81 11.61
CA GLU A 88 12.06 13.82 11.86
C GLU A 88 13.39 13.16 12.26
N GLU A 89 13.38 12.14 13.12
CA GLU A 89 14.59 11.40 13.49
C GLU A 89 15.22 10.68 12.30
N LEU A 90 14.43 10.00 11.48
CA LEU A 90 14.90 9.31 10.28
C LEU A 90 15.58 10.26 9.28
N MET A 91 15.00 11.46 9.09
CA MET A 91 15.51 12.47 8.17
C MET A 91 16.77 13.16 8.70
N THR A 92 16.76 13.57 9.98
CA THR A 92 17.83 14.44 10.52
C THR A 92 18.99 13.68 11.14
N ARG A 93 18.72 12.58 11.84
CA ARG A 93 19.72 11.78 12.57
C ARG A 93 20.20 10.59 11.77
N ASP A 94 19.25 9.85 11.17
CA ASP A 94 19.57 8.57 10.53
C ASP A 94 19.96 8.75 9.05
N GLY A 95 19.73 9.94 8.46
CA GLY A 95 20.13 10.31 7.12
C GLY A 95 19.30 9.65 6.02
N ALA A 96 18.01 9.37 6.28
CA ALA A 96 17.11 8.90 5.24
C ALA A 96 16.86 10.00 4.19
N VAL A 97 16.92 9.64 2.91
CA VAL A 97 16.72 10.58 1.80
C VAL A 97 15.24 10.81 1.48
N MET A 98 14.38 9.89 1.91
CA MET A 98 12.92 10.00 1.83
C MET A 98 12.24 9.07 2.85
N ILE A 99 10.95 9.27 3.05
CA ILE A 99 10.12 8.47 3.94
C ILE A 99 9.08 7.68 3.14
N THR A 100 8.72 6.47 3.60
CA THR A 100 7.62 5.66 3.07
C THR A 100 6.83 4.97 4.19
N GLY A 101 5.74 4.32 3.83
CA GLY A 101 4.79 3.68 4.74
C GLY A 101 3.51 4.52 4.74
N THR A 102 2.74 4.49 5.63
CA THR A 102 2.23 3.81 6.78
C THR A 102 0.84 3.24 6.46
N ILE A 103 0.30 2.28 7.21
CA ILE A 103 -1.02 1.72 6.88
C ILE A 103 -2.20 2.65 7.26
N LEU A 104 -2.11 3.36 8.39
CA LEU A 104 -3.24 4.14 8.91
C LEU A 104 -3.29 5.55 8.29
N SER A 105 -4.38 5.88 7.61
CA SER A 105 -4.51 7.13 6.85
C SER A 105 -4.34 8.41 7.69
N HIS A 106 -4.79 8.44 8.95
CA HIS A 106 -4.58 9.59 9.82
C HIS A 106 -3.11 9.78 10.21
N VAL A 107 -2.33 8.70 10.26
CA VAL A 107 -0.87 8.75 10.43
C VAL A 107 -0.22 9.23 9.14
N GLY A 108 -0.63 8.68 7.99
CA GLY A 108 -0.17 9.12 6.68
C GLY A 108 -0.40 10.61 6.41
N LEU A 109 -1.56 11.14 6.84
CA LEU A 109 -1.86 12.59 6.77
C LEU A 109 -0.88 13.43 7.60
N ALA A 110 -0.51 12.97 8.80
CA ALA A 110 0.43 13.68 9.65
C ALA A 110 1.85 13.68 9.04
N ILE A 111 2.31 12.53 8.51
CA ILE A 111 3.61 12.45 7.80
C ILE A 111 3.58 13.31 6.52
N SER A 112 2.48 13.29 5.75
CA SER A 112 2.31 14.14 4.57
C SER A 112 2.40 15.63 4.91
N SER A 113 1.77 16.06 5.99
CA SER A 113 1.86 17.45 6.46
C SER A 113 3.29 17.84 6.80
N LEU A 114 4.01 16.98 7.54
CA LEU A 114 5.42 17.18 7.85
C LEU A 114 6.29 17.24 6.60
N ALA A 115 6.04 16.33 5.65
CA ALA A 115 6.75 16.28 4.37
C ALA A 115 6.62 17.60 3.60
N GLY A 116 5.40 18.15 3.53
CA GLY A 116 5.14 19.47 2.93
C GLY A 116 5.81 20.61 3.66
N GLU A 117 5.81 20.60 5.00
CA GLU A 117 6.43 21.63 5.84
C GLU A 117 7.96 21.63 5.74
N LYS A 118 8.58 20.47 5.78
CA LYS A 118 10.04 20.32 5.83
C LYS A 118 10.71 20.16 4.48
N GLY A 119 9.96 19.92 3.42
CA GLY A 119 10.50 19.68 2.09
C GLY A 119 11.16 18.31 1.96
N TYR A 120 10.45 17.23 2.31
CA TYR A 120 10.91 15.85 2.18
C TYR A 120 9.94 15.02 1.35
N VAL A 121 10.46 14.13 0.50
CA VAL A 121 9.60 13.23 -0.26
C VAL A 121 9.02 12.16 0.67
N TYR A 122 7.69 12.05 0.65
CA TYR A 122 6.95 10.98 1.30
C TYR A 122 6.20 10.16 0.25
N LEU A 123 6.56 8.87 0.13
CA LEU A 123 5.79 7.90 -0.62
C LEU A 123 4.79 7.23 0.32
N ALA A 124 3.55 7.70 0.32
CA ALA A 124 2.43 7.09 1.01
C ALA A 124 2.07 5.77 0.31
N SER A 125 2.74 4.69 0.67
CA SER A 125 2.64 3.41 -0.02
C SER A 125 1.34 2.68 0.27
N GLU A 126 0.81 2.77 1.48
CA GLU A 126 -0.32 1.97 1.93
C GLU A 126 -1.56 2.77 2.34
N PRO A 127 -1.50 4.02 2.85
CA PRO A 127 -2.67 4.71 3.37
C PRO A 127 -3.59 5.14 2.22
N LEU A 128 -4.89 4.88 2.35
CA LEU A 128 -5.84 4.94 1.23
C LEU A 128 -6.67 6.22 1.16
N ALA A 129 -6.73 7.03 2.24
CA ALA A 129 -7.60 8.20 2.26
C ALA A 129 -7.28 9.18 1.11
N ASP A 130 -8.30 9.60 0.39
CA ASP A 130 -8.18 10.48 -0.77
C ASP A 130 -7.58 11.83 -0.41
N SER A 131 -7.90 12.31 0.80
CA SER A 131 -7.40 13.58 1.33
C SER A 131 -5.88 13.69 1.40
N ILE A 132 -5.11 12.57 1.42
CA ILE A 132 -3.65 12.58 1.49
C ILE A 132 -3.01 13.28 0.28
N VAL A 133 -3.51 13.02 -0.92
CA VAL A 133 -2.98 13.61 -2.16
C VAL A 133 -3.92 14.63 -2.79
N TRP A 134 -5.16 14.79 -2.27
CA TRP A 134 -6.11 15.82 -2.73
C TRP A 134 -6.23 16.94 -1.71
N ALA A 135 -7.28 16.99 -0.89
CA ALA A 135 -7.58 18.14 -0.01
C ALA A 135 -6.45 18.53 0.96
N LYS A 136 -5.55 17.63 1.29
CA LYS A 136 -4.35 17.84 2.12
C LYS A 136 -3.05 17.53 1.36
N GLY A 137 -3.15 17.36 0.03
CA GLY A 137 -2.00 17.11 -0.83
C GLY A 137 -1.00 18.26 -0.82
N ASN A 138 0.24 17.94 -1.09
CA ASN A 138 1.34 18.89 -1.26
C ASN A 138 2.34 18.33 -2.28
N LYS A 139 3.28 19.14 -2.72
CA LYS A 139 4.23 18.78 -3.78
C LYS A 139 5.23 17.66 -3.42
N TYR A 140 5.36 17.28 -2.16
CA TYR A 140 6.31 16.26 -1.70
C TYR A 140 5.68 14.91 -1.39
N THR A 141 4.35 14.79 -1.41
CA THR A 141 3.65 13.55 -1.10
C THR A 141 3.12 12.86 -2.34
N TYR A 142 3.50 11.59 -2.52
CA TYR A 142 3.03 10.70 -3.58
C TYR A 142 2.32 9.49 -2.96
N ARG A 143 1.30 8.93 -3.62
CA ARG A 143 0.60 7.74 -3.15
C ARG A 143 0.68 6.60 -4.16
N LEU A 144 1.08 5.41 -3.67
CA LEU A 144 1.24 4.23 -4.49
C LEU A 144 -0.08 3.45 -4.64
N ARG A 145 -0.69 3.06 -3.51
CA ARG A 145 -1.82 2.13 -3.49
C ARG A 145 -3.10 2.76 -4.05
N THR A 146 -3.96 1.92 -4.64
CA THR A 146 -5.31 2.27 -5.13
C THR A 146 -6.13 2.95 -4.04
N SER A 147 -6.58 4.17 -4.27
CA SER A 147 -7.23 5.01 -3.26
C SER A 147 -8.62 4.54 -2.84
N THR A 148 -9.15 5.13 -1.76
CA THR A 148 -10.56 4.95 -1.37
C THR A 148 -11.51 5.35 -2.49
N PHE A 149 -11.27 6.45 -3.19
CA PHE A 149 -12.10 6.88 -4.33
C PHE A 149 -12.11 5.84 -5.45
N MET A 150 -10.94 5.38 -5.87
CA MET A 150 -10.82 4.43 -6.97
C MET A 150 -11.52 3.10 -6.65
N GLN A 151 -11.27 2.53 -5.47
CA GLN A 151 -11.89 1.28 -5.06
C GLN A 151 -13.40 1.42 -4.82
N ALA A 152 -13.84 2.53 -4.24
CA ALA A 152 -15.25 2.84 -4.07
C ALA A 152 -15.97 3.02 -5.41
N ALA A 153 -15.32 3.64 -6.41
CA ALA A 153 -15.86 3.75 -7.77
C ALA A 153 -16.02 2.37 -8.43
N MET A 154 -15.03 1.48 -8.26
CA MET A 154 -15.11 0.10 -8.76
C MET A 154 -16.27 -0.67 -8.13
N LEU A 155 -16.48 -0.54 -6.81
CA LEU A 155 -17.61 -1.20 -6.12
C LEU A 155 -18.95 -0.52 -6.42
N ALA A 156 -19.00 0.79 -6.62
CA ALA A 156 -20.19 1.50 -7.05
C ALA A 156 -20.65 1.07 -8.45
N GLU A 157 -19.71 0.80 -9.36
CA GLU A 157 -20.00 0.22 -10.68
C GLU A 157 -20.68 -1.16 -10.56
N GLU A 158 -20.19 -2.03 -9.64
CA GLU A 158 -20.84 -3.31 -9.37
C GLU A 158 -22.23 -3.13 -8.72
N ALA A 159 -22.36 -2.17 -7.79
CA ALA A 159 -23.63 -1.87 -7.16
C ALA A 159 -24.67 -1.34 -8.17
N ALA A 160 -24.23 -0.55 -9.13
CA ALA A 160 -25.11 0.01 -10.16
C ALA A 160 -25.72 -1.05 -11.10
N LYS A 161 -25.15 -2.25 -11.17
CA LYS A 161 -25.67 -3.37 -11.95
C LYS A 161 -26.85 -4.11 -11.29
N THR A 162 -27.18 -3.77 -10.05
CA THR A 162 -28.23 -4.41 -9.26
C THR A 162 -29.48 -3.54 -9.15
N ASP A 163 -30.60 -4.12 -8.73
CA ASP A 163 -31.86 -3.41 -8.49
C ASP A 163 -31.92 -2.74 -7.10
N ALA A 164 -30.85 -2.86 -6.27
CA ALA A 164 -30.78 -2.26 -4.95
C ALA A 164 -30.94 -0.73 -5.03
N LYS A 165 -31.80 -0.17 -4.19
CA LYS A 165 -32.05 1.28 -4.11
C LYS A 165 -31.65 1.84 -2.75
N ARG A 166 -31.84 1.05 -1.69
CA ARG A 166 -31.62 1.44 -0.31
C ARG A 166 -30.29 0.91 0.19
N PHE A 167 -29.34 1.78 0.44
CA PHE A 167 -27.99 1.43 0.85
C PHE A 167 -27.75 1.81 2.31
N ALA A 168 -27.16 0.92 3.08
CA ALA A 168 -26.54 1.25 4.35
C ALA A 168 -25.01 1.26 4.21
N THR A 169 -24.35 2.07 5.03
CA THR A 169 -22.88 2.07 5.09
C THR A 169 -22.40 1.85 6.51
N ILE A 170 -21.26 1.16 6.65
CA ILE A 170 -20.52 1.02 7.89
C ILE A 170 -19.04 1.22 7.64
N ALA A 171 -18.43 2.17 8.38
CA ALA A 171 -17.04 2.55 8.19
C ALA A 171 -16.41 3.03 9.50
N PRO A 172 -15.11 2.78 9.74
CA PRO A 172 -14.44 3.29 10.92
C PRO A 172 -14.37 4.83 10.89
N ASN A 173 -14.65 5.45 12.03
CA ASN A 173 -14.77 6.90 12.18
C ASN A 173 -13.43 7.63 12.15
N TYR A 174 -12.76 7.64 11.00
CA TYR A 174 -11.55 8.43 10.72
C TYR A 174 -11.39 8.68 9.21
N ALA A 175 -10.31 9.35 8.77
CA ALA A 175 -10.14 9.82 7.39
C ALA A 175 -10.44 8.75 6.32
N TYR A 176 -9.85 7.54 6.46
CA TYR A 176 -10.09 6.44 5.52
C TYR A 176 -11.58 6.10 5.35
N GLY A 177 -12.30 5.89 6.48
CA GLY A 177 -13.71 5.54 6.43
C GLY A 177 -14.58 6.67 5.86
N LYS A 178 -14.27 7.92 6.24
CA LYS A 178 -14.98 9.10 5.74
C LYS A 178 -14.82 9.27 4.24
N ASP A 179 -13.58 9.19 3.75
CA ASP A 179 -13.28 9.33 2.32
C ASP A 179 -13.91 8.18 1.52
N ALA A 180 -13.83 6.93 2.01
CA ALA A 180 -14.40 5.77 1.34
C ALA A 180 -15.93 5.85 1.19
N VAL A 181 -16.65 6.25 2.24
CA VAL A 181 -18.12 6.38 2.18
C VAL A 181 -18.51 7.55 1.29
N ALA A 182 -17.83 8.69 1.39
CA ALA A 182 -18.09 9.85 0.53
C ALA A 182 -17.87 9.49 -0.95
N ALA A 183 -16.77 8.80 -1.27
CA ALA A 183 -16.46 8.36 -2.62
C ALA A 183 -17.49 7.36 -3.17
N PHE A 184 -17.91 6.37 -2.35
CA PHE A 184 -18.92 5.40 -2.77
C PHE A 184 -20.27 6.11 -3.08
N LYS A 185 -20.72 6.98 -2.19
CA LYS A 185 -21.93 7.78 -2.40
C LYS A 185 -21.85 8.62 -3.68
N GLN A 186 -20.75 9.34 -3.84
CA GLN A 186 -20.55 10.21 -5.01
C GLN A 186 -20.60 9.40 -6.32
N ASN A 187 -19.90 8.29 -6.39
CA ASN A 187 -19.81 7.47 -7.60
C ASN A 187 -21.11 6.72 -7.87
N LEU A 188 -21.74 6.16 -6.84
CA LEU A 188 -23.02 5.46 -7.01
C LEU A 188 -24.14 6.42 -7.46
N LEU A 189 -24.26 7.60 -6.87
CA LEU A 189 -25.29 8.58 -7.26
C LEU A 189 -25.08 9.14 -8.67
N LYS A 190 -23.85 9.16 -9.19
CA LYS A 190 -23.59 9.48 -10.60
C LYS A 190 -24.16 8.40 -11.54
N LEU A 191 -24.10 7.12 -11.14
CA LEU A 191 -24.58 5.98 -11.93
C LEU A 191 -26.05 5.67 -11.67
N ARG A 192 -26.50 5.83 -10.44
CA ARG A 192 -27.83 5.52 -9.94
C ARG A 192 -28.36 6.69 -9.11
N PRO A 193 -28.93 7.74 -9.76
CA PRO A 193 -29.50 8.89 -9.05
C PRO A 193 -30.68 8.54 -8.14
N ASP A 194 -31.27 7.37 -8.34
CA ASP A 194 -32.38 6.81 -7.53
C ASP A 194 -31.90 6.07 -6.27
N ALA A 195 -30.61 5.96 -6.02
CA ALA A 195 -30.07 5.33 -4.83
C ALA A 195 -30.27 6.21 -3.58
N GLU A 196 -30.69 5.59 -2.48
CA GLU A 196 -30.91 6.22 -1.18
C GLU A 196 -29.95 5.65 -0.14
N PHE A 197 -29.34 6.50 0.69
CA PHE A 197 -28.51 6.09 1.82
C PHE A 197 -29.33 6.18 3.11
N VAL A 198 -29.82 5.02 3.59
CA VAL A 198 -30.81 4.92 4.66
C VAL A 198 -30.21 4.75 6.05
N ALA A 199 -28.94 4.35 6.15
CA ALA A 199 -28.21 4.29 7.42
C ALA A 199 -26.71 4.47 7.19
N GLU A 200 -26.03 5.09 8.16
CA GLU A 200 -24.58 5.26 8.19
C GLU A 200 -24.09 4.95 9.60
N GLN A 201 -23.25 3.93 9.71
CA GLN A 201 -22.66 3.54 11.00
C GLN A 201 -21.17 3.91 11.03
N TRP A 202 -20.76 4.52 12.13
CA TRP A 202 -19.42 5.07 12.31
C TRP A 202 -18.74 4.60 13.59
N PRO A 203 -18.45 3.28 13.73
CA PRO A 203 -17.74 2.78 14.90
C PRO A 203 -16.35 3.45 15.03
N ALA A 204 -15.93 3.65 16.27
CA ALA A 204 -14.56 4.08 16.53
C ALA A 204 -13.59 2.97 16.10
N LEU A 205 -12.46 3.37 15.49
CA LEU A 205 -11.44 2.47 14.96
C LEU A 205 -11.00 1.42 16.01
N PHE A 206 -11.10 0.15 15.68
CA PHE A 206 -10.80 -1.03 16.51
C PHE A 206 -11.66 -1.16 17.79
N LYS A 207 -12.84 -0.52 17.80
CA LYS A 207 -13.76 -0.51 18.95
C LYS A 207 -15.21 -0.71 18.55
N ILE A 208 -15.50 -1.45 17.49
CA ILE A 208 -16.85 -1.71 17.02
C ILE A 208 -17.68 -2.41 18.10
N ASP A 209 -18.91 -1.93 18.32
CA ASP A 209 -20.01 -2.69 18.91
C ASP A 209 -20.82 -3.32 17.76
N ALA A 210 -20.36 -4.49 17.30
CA ALA A 210 -20.92 -5.12 16.11
C ALA A 210 -22.42 -5.44 16.24
N GLY A 211 -22.89 -5.73 17.46
CA GLY A 211 -24.30 -5.98 17.74
C GLY A 211 -25.17 -4.74 17.56
N ALA A 212 -24.74 -3.61 18.12
CA ALA A 212 -25.45 -2.34 17.98
C ALA A 212 -25.47 -1.85 16.52
N GLU A 213 -24.32 -1.92 15.83
CA GLU A 213 -24.16 -1.49 14.45
C GLU A 213 -25.01 -2.36 13.50
N ALA A 214 -24.97 -3.70 13.65
CA ALA A 214 -25.77 -4.62 12.84
C ALA A 214 -27.27 -4.38 13.05
N GLN A 215 -27.71 -4.18 14.30
CA GLN A 215 -29.11 -3.89 14.63
C GLN A 215 -29.57 -2.55 14.02
N ALA A 216 -28.74 -1.53 14.06
CA ALA A 216 -29.06 -0.22 13.46
C ALA A 216 -29.22 -0.32 11.94
N ILE A 217 -28.35 -1.05 11.27
CA ILE A 217 -28.45 -1.33 9.83
C ILE A 217 -29.72 -2.11 9.51
N GLU A 218 -30.01 -3.17 10.26
CA GLU A 218 -31.19 -4.02 10.05
C GLU A 218 -32.50 -3.21 10.16
N ARG A 219 -32.61 -2.33 11.17
CA ARG A 219 -33.79 -1.45 11.36
C ARG A 219 -34.05 -0.52 10.19
N ALA A 220 -33.00 -0.11 9.49
CA ALA A 220 -33.11 0.76 8.32
C ALA A 220 -33.59 0.01 7.06
N LYS A 221 -33.62 -1.33 7.09
CA LYS A 221 -34.07 -2.21 6.01
C LYS A 221 -33.42 -1.85 4.67
N PRO A 222 -32.08 -1.87 4.55
CA PRO A 222 -31.41 -1.64 3.30
C PRO A 222 -31.57 -2.84 2.36
N ASP A 223 -31.47 -2.60 1.03
CA ASP A 223 -31.33 -3.63 0.02
C ASP A 223 -29.87 -4.10 -0.11
N ALA A 224 -28.94 -3.19 0.20
CA ALA A 224 -27.50 -3.44 0.09
C ALA A 224 -26.71 -2.74 1.20
N ILE A 225 -25.51 -3.27 1.49
CA ILE A 225 -24.62 -2.75 2.53
C ILE A 225 -23.24 -2.45 1.90
N TYR A 226 -22.70 -1.25 2.15
CA TYR A 226 -21.30 -0.93 1.86
C TYR A 226 -20.48 -0.98 3.13
N ASN A 227 -19.60 -1.97 3.22
CA ASN A 227 -18.73 -2.22 4.37
C ASN A 227 -17.31 -1.73 4.10
N VAL A 228 -16.80 -0.91 5.01
CA VAL A 228 -15.44 -0.34 5.00
C VAL A 228 -14.65 -0.77 6.25
N THR A 229 -15.25 -1.59 7.11
CA THR A 229 -14.54 -2.11 8.29
C THR A 229 -13.43 -3.07 7.85
N PHE A 230 -12.37 -3.16 8.64
CA PHE A 230 -11.22 -4.02 8.36
C PHE A 230 -10.62 -4.59 9.66
N GLY A 231 -9.73 -5.56 9.52
CA GLY A 231 -9.05 -6.19 10.65
C GLY A 231 -10.05 -6.80 11.66
N PRO A 232 -9.81 -6.62 12.99
CA PRO A 232 -10.65 -7.20 14.02
C PRO A 232 -12.10 -6.71 13.99
N ASP A 233 -12.34 -5.46 13.55
CA ASP A 233 -13.69 -4.91 13.47
C ASP A 233 -14.50 -5.55 12.34
N LEU A 234 -13.86 -5.85 11.20
CA LEU A 234 -14.48 -6.62 10.12
C LEU A 234 -14.91 -8.02 10.61
N ALA A 235 -13.98 -8.73 11.27
CA ALA A 235 -14.29 -10.09 11.77
C ALA A 235 -15.47 -10.11 12.74
N LYS A 236 -15.55 -9.13 13.65
CA LYS A 236 -16.69 -8.98 14.57
C LYS A 236 -17.98 -8.67 13.82
N PHE A 237 -17.93 -7.75 12.84
CA PHE A 237 -19.11 -7.37 12.07
C PHE A 237 -19.64 -8.54 11.22
N VAL A 238 -18.75 -9.28 10.57
CA VAL A 238 -19.12 -10.48 9.80
C VAL A 238 -19.80 -11.52 10.69
N ARG A 239 -19.20 -11.88 11.83
CA ARG A 239 -19.75 -12.88 12.76
C ARG A 239 -21.10 -12.49 13.31
N GLU A 240 -21.21 -11.27 13.81
CA GLU A 240 -22.46 -10.77 14.39
C GLU A 240 -23.54 -10.61 13.32
N GLY A 241 -23.20 -10.05 12.16
CA GLY A 241 -24.14 -9.89 11.06
C GLY A 241 -24.64 -11.23 10.52
N THR A 242 -23.77 -12.23 10.38
CA THR A 242 -24.16 -13.59 9.99
C THR A 242 -25.09 -14.23 11.02
N THR A 243 -24.76 -14.13 12.31
CA THR A 243 -25.60 -14.68 13.39
C THR A 243 -27.01 -14.07 13.41
N ARG A 244 -27.15 -12.81 13.00
CA ARG A 244 -28.44 -12.12 12.92
C ARG A 244 -29.16 -12.26 11.59
N GLY A 245 -28.57 -12.90 10.59
CA GLY A 245 -29.10 -12.93 9.22
C GLY A 245 -29.09 -11.56 8.54
N LEU A 246 -28.21 -10.63 8.97
CA LEU A 246 -28.13 -9.26 8.41
C LEU A 246 -27.85 -9.28 6.92
N PHE A 247 -27.09 -10.26 6.44
CA PHE A 247 -26.68 -10.35 5.04
C PHE A 247 -27.64 -11.15 4.16
N ASP A 248 -28.63 -11.82 4.75
CA ASP A 248 -29.58 -12.64 4.03
C ASP A 248 -30.44 -11.81 3.08
N GLY A 249 -30.41 -12.19 1.80
CA GLY A 249 -31.12 -11.47 0.73
C GLY A 249 -30.60 -10.06 0.42
N ARG A 250 -29.43 -9.67 0.94
CA ARG A 250 -28.79 -8.39 0.70
C ARG A 250 -27.44 -8.55 0.04
N THR A 251 -27.15 -7.72 -0.95
CA THR A 251 -25.79 -7.66 -1.48
C THR A 251 -24.92 -6.78 -0.60
N THR A 252 -23.77 -7.31 -0.18
CA THR A 252 -22.79 -6.53 0.58
C THR A 252 -21.56 -6.27 -0.29
N TYR A 253 -21.14 -5.01 -0.32
CA TYR A 253 -19.94 -4.53 -1.02
C TYR A 253 -18.87 -4.26 0.03
N GLY A 254 -17.79 -5.05 0.03
CA GLY A 254 -16.73 -4.98 1.04
C GLY A 254 -15.46 -4.37 0.49
N LEU A 255 -15.11 -3.17 0.94
CA LEU A 255 -13.80 -2.58 0.64
C LEU A 255 -12.72 -3.36 1.37
N LEU A 256 -11.71 -3.84 0.65
CA LEU A 256 -10.56 -4.64 1.10
C LEU A 256 -10.91 -6.06 1.61
N THR A 257 -12.18 -6.43 1.76
CA THR A 257 -12.58 -7.70 2.40
C THR A 257 -12.04 -8.94 1.68
N GLY A 258 -11.73 -8.84 0.38
CA GLY A 258 -11.13 -9.94 -0.42
C GLY A 258 -9.60 -10.05 -0.29
N GLU A 259 -8.96 -9.27 0.57
CA GLU A 259 -7.53 -9.39 0.84
C GLU A 259 -7.26 -10.59 1.77
N PRO A 260 -6.23 -11.41 1.49
CA PRO A 260 -5.89 -12.57 2.35
C PRO A 260 -5.72 -12.20 3.82
N GLU A 261 -5.19 -11.02 4.12
CA GLU A 261 -5.03 -10.49 5.49
C GLU A 261 -6.33 -10.51 6.29
N TYR A 262 -7.47 -10.43 5.61
CA TYR A 262 -8.80 -10.41 6.23
C TYR A 262 -9.55 -11.72 6.05
N LEU A 263 -9.38 -12.40 4.91
CA LEU A 263 -10.04 -13.69 4.67
C LEU A 263 -9.41 -14.83 5.49
N ASP A 264 -8.08 -14.85 5.65
CA ASP A 264 -7.38 -15.89 6.40
C ASP A 264 -7.87 -16.02 7.87
N PRO A 265 -7.99 -14.91 8.64
CA PRO A 265 -8.51 -14.99 10.01
C PRO A 265 -9.99 -15.37 10.11
N LEU A 266 -10.77 -15.16 9.05
CA LEU A 266 -12.17 -15.55 9.00
C LEU A 266 -12.33 -17.05 8.65
N GLY A 267 -11.45 -17.60 7.82
CA GLY A 267 -11.51 -19.01 7.41
C GLY A 267 -12.90 -19.39 6.88
N ALA A 268 -13.56 -20.37 7.52
CA ALA A 268 -14.89 -20.81 7.15
C ALA A 268 -16.02 -19.80 7.48
N GLU A 269 -15.72 -18.75 8.24
CA GLU A 269 -16.66 -17.65 8.55
C GLU A 269 -16.57 -16.51 7.52
N ALA A 270 -15.75 -16.65 6.47
CA ALA A 270 -15.65 -15.64 5.43
C ALA A 270 -17.03 -15.36 4.79
N PRO A 271 -17.37 -14.10 4.52
CA PRO A 271 -18.73 -13.72 4.12
C PRO A 271 -18.98 -14.06 2.64
N GLU A 272 -19.44 -15.29 2.40
CA GLU A 272 -19.72 -15.80 1.05
C GLU A 272 -20.71 -14.90 0.29
N GLY A 273 -20.44 -14.68 -0.98
CA GLY A 273 -21.29 -13.89 -1.88
C GLY A 273 -21.03 -12.37 -1.81
N TRP A 274 -20.25 -11.85 -0.85
CA TRP A 274 -19.92 -10.43 -0.85
C TRP A 274 -19.12 -10.05 -2.10
N VAL A 275 -19.45 -8.90 -2.68
CA VAL A 275 -18.66 -8.28 -3.75
C VAL A 275 -17.53 -7.45 -3.12
N VAL A 276 -16.30 -7.74 -3.46
CA VAL A 276 -15.16 -7.21 -2.70
C VAL A 276 -14.04 -6.70 -3.61
N THR A 277 -13.26 -5.75 -3.08
CA THR A 277 -11.89 -5.56 -3.56
C THR A 277 -10.95 -6.47 -2.76
N GLY A 278 -9.87 -6.97 -3.39
CA GLY A 278 -8.97 -7.89 -2.73
C GLY A 278 -7.76 -8.31 -3.57
N TYR A 279 -7.17 -9.48 -3.22
CA TYR A 279 -5.97 -9.99 -3.89
C TYR A 279 -6.01 -11.51 -4.07
N PRO A 280 -6.53 -12.02 -5.21
CA PRO A 280 -6.65 -13.45 -5.51
C PRO A 280 -5.33 -14.04 -6.01
N TRP A 281 -4.26 -13.99 -5.20
CA TRP A 281 -2.90 -14.37 -5.56
C TRP A 281 -2.78 -15.77 -6.19
N TYR A 282 -3.62 -16.73 -5.74
CA TYR A 282 -3.64 -18.13 -6.20
C TYR A 282 -4.17 -18.33 -7.62
N ASP A 283 -4.81 -17.30 -8.19
CA ASP A 283 -5.44 -17.40 -9.51
C ASP A 283 -4.95 -16.33 -10.52
N ILE A 284 -3.94 -15.55 -10.17
CA ILE A 284 -3.30 -14.58 -11.06
C ILE A 284 -2.58 -15.32 -12.19
N LYS A 285 -2.80 -14.89 -13.45
CA LYS A 285 -2.28 -15.54 -14.66
C LYS A 285 -1.24 -14.70 -15.40
N ASP A 286 -1.19 -13.38 -15.19
CA ASP A 286 -0.21 -12.55 -15.87
C ASP A 286 1.23 -12.90 -15.46
N ALA A 287 2.17 -12.77 -16.39
CA ALA A 287 3.53 -13.27 -16.22
C ALA A 287 4.28 -12.55 -15.07
N ALA A 288 4.05 -11.24 -14.91
CA ALA A 288 4.74 -10.44 -13.89
C ALA A 288 4.23 -10.78 -12.49
N GLY A 289 2.90 -10.91 -12.34
CA GLY A 289 2.28 -11.34 -11.08
C GLY A 289 2.70 -12.75 -10.68
N VAL A 290 2.66 -13.71 -11.62
CA VAL A 290 3.12 -15.09 -11.38
C VAL A 290 4.60 -15.13 -10.97
N ALA A 291 5.45 -14.32 -11.62
CA ALA A 291 6.87 -14.25 -11.28
C ALA A 291 7.09 -13.74 -9.85
N PHE A 292 6.39 -12.66 -9.45
CA PHE A 292 6.44 -12.14 -8.08
C PHE A 292 5.99 -13.19 -7.06
N ILE A 293 4.84 -13.84 -7.29
CA ILE A 293 4.29 -14.86 -6.39
C ILE A 293 5.29 -16.00 -6.17
N LYS A 294 5.89 -16.53 -7.25
CA LYS A 294 6.91 -17.60 -7.17
C LYS A 294 8.14 -17.17 -6.39
N LYS A 295 8.66 -15.95 -6.60
CA LYS A 295 9.79 -15.40 -5.87
C LYS A 295 9.49 -15.28 -4.38
N TYR A 296 8.32 -14.74 -4.04
CA TYR A 296 7.88 -14.59 -2.67
C TYR A 296 7.77 -15.95 -1.98
N GLN A 297 7.07 -16.90 -2.58
CA GLN A 297 6.94 -18.27 -2.05
C GLN A 297 8.29 -18.95 -1.84
N LYS A 298 9.20 -18.81 -2.80
CA LYS A 298 10.56 -19.37 -2.68
C LYS A 298 11.35 -18.76 -1.50
N ARG A 299 11.15 -17.47 -1.23
CA ARG A 299 11.90 -16.74 -0.21
C ARG A 299 11.36 -16.98 1.21
N TRP A 300 10.03 -17.06 1.35
CA TRP A 300 9.35 -17.02 2.64
C TRP A 300 8.65 -18.33 3.02
N ASP A 301 8.58 -19.31 2.11
CA ASP A 301 7.78 -20.55 2.27
C ASP A 301 6.31 -20.24 2.64
N ASP A 302 5.80 -19.12 2.15
CA ASP A 302 4.44 -18.60 2.39
C ASP A 302 3.93 -17.92 1.12
N TYR A 303 2.63 -17.69 1.03
CA TYR A 303 2.02 -16.98 -0.10
C TYR A 303 1.98 -15.46 0.14
N PRO A 304 2.11 -14.66 -0.94
CA PRO A 304 2.03 -13.21 -0.81
C PRO A 304 0.62 -12.75 -0.49
N ARG A 305 0.52 -11.72 0.33
CA ARG A 305 -0.68 -10.97 0.62
C ARG A 305 -0.63 -9.62 -0.08
N ILE A 306 -1.69 -8.80 0.01
CA ILE A 306 -1.67 -7.49 -0.64
C ILE A 306 -0.55 -6.60 -0.05
N GLY A 307 -0.30 -6.67 1.25
CA GLY A 307 0.84 -6.00 1.88
C GLY A 307 2.16 -6.39 1.23
N SER A 308 2.38 -7.68 0.94
CA SER A 308 3.60 -8.17 0.27
C SER A 308 3.79 -7.53 -1.11
N LEU A 309 2.71 -7.48 -1.89
CA LEU A 309 2.71 -6.87 -3.22
C LEU A 309 3.04 -5.37 -3.12
N VAL A 310 2.38 -4.65 -2.22
CA VAL A 310 2.58 -3.20 -2.03
C VAL A 310 4.00 -2.91 -1.54
N GLY A 311 4.53 -3.68 -0.60
CA GLY A 311 5.92 -3.54 -0.13
C GLY A 311 6.94 -3.74 -1.25
N TYR A 312 6.76 -4.77 -2.08
CA TYR A 312 7.62 -5.01 -3.24
C TYR A 312 7.54 -3.87 -4.26
N MET A 313 6.33 -3.40 -4.59
CA MET A 313 6.10 -2.27 -5.49
C MET A 313 6.64 -0.94 -4.93
N THR A 314 6.68 -0.78 -3.60
CA THR A 314 7.29 0.37 -2.94
C THR A 314 8.77 0.48 -3.28
N VAL A 315 9.51 -0.64 -3.19
CA VAL A 315 10.94 -0.66 -3.58
C VAL A 315 11.10 -0.37 -5.06
N GLN A 316 10.31 -1.01 -5.93
CA GLN A 316 10.37 -0.76 -7.38
C GLN A 316 10.13 0.73 -7.70
N SER A 317 9.18 1.37 -7.04
CA SER A 317 8.85 2.79 -7.23
C SER A 317 9.99 3.71 -6.77
N ILE A 318 10.59 3.41 -5.61
CA ILE A 318 11.71 4.17 -5.06
C ILE A 318 12.96 4.03 -5.94
N VAL A 319 13.28 2.80 -6.37
CA VAL A 319 14.41 2.55 -7.29
C VAL A 319 14.22 3.32 -8.60
N ALA A 320 13.04 3.20 -9.21
CA ALA A 320 12.74 3.89 -10.46
C ALA A 320 12.82 5.44 -10.32
N ALA A 321 12.36 5.96 -9.16
CA ALA A 321 12.45 7.40 -8.89
C ALA A 321 13.88 7.87 -8.70
N LEU A 322 14.70 7.13 -7.95
CA LEU A 322 16.12 7.45 -7.73
C LEU A 322 16.95 7.34 -9.03
N ASP A 323 16.71 6.31 -9.85
CA ASP A 323 17.36 6.15 -11.15
C ASP A 323 17.00 7.31 -12.08
N LYS A 324 15.71 7.68 -12.17
CA LYS A 324 15.27 8.82 -12.98
C LYS A 324 15.80 10.16 -12.45
N ALA A 325 15.91 10.30 -11.13
CA ALA A 325 16.46 11.51 -10.48
C ALA A 325 17.97 11.68 -10.73
N GLY A 326 18.72 10.57 -10.88
CA GLY A 326 20.18 10.58 -10.94
C GLY A 326 20.85 11.18 -9.70
N SER A 327 20.10 11.32 -8.57
CA SER A 327 20.52 12.04 -7.38
C SER A 327 19.69 11.61 -6.18
N THR A 328 20.23 11.82 -4.97
CA THR A 328 19.50 11.67 -3.69
C THR A 328 18.96 12.99 -3.14
N GLU A 329 19.11 14.08 -3.86
CA GLU A 329 18.59 15.39 -3.49
C GLU A 329 17.06 15.42 -3.55
N THR A 330 16.43 15.99 -2.54
CA THR A 330 14.96 15.98 -2.37
C THR A 330 14.21 16.49 -3.60
N GLU A 331 14.63 17.63 -4.18
CA GLU A 331 13.93 18.20 -5.34
C GLU A 331 14.11 17.36 -6.62
N ALA A 332 15.24 16.66 -6.76
CA ALA A 332 15.46 15.73 -7.85
C ALA A 332 14.53 14.50 -7.72
N ILE A 333 14.45 13.90 -6.52
CA ILE A 333 13.55 12.78 -6.23
C ILE A 333 12.08 13.20 -6.45
N ARG A 334 11.69 14.37 -5.92
CA ARG A 334 10.35 14.93 -6.10
C ARG A 334 9.99 15.04 -7.58
N SER A 335 10.85 15.70 -8.37
CA SER A 335 10.62 15.88 -9.80
C SER A 335 10.60 14.55 -10.56
N ALA A 336 11.38 13.56 -10.12
CA ALA A 336 11.43 12.24 -10.74
C ALA A 336 10.11 11.47 -10.55
N PHE A 337 9.40 11.64 -9.45
CA PHE A 337 8.09 11.01 -9.24
C PHE A 337 7.00 11.56 -10.16
N GLU A 338 7.12 12.80 -10.65
CA GLU A 338 6.12 13.37 -11.57
C GLU A 338 6.11 12.61 -12.91
N ASN A 339 4.95 12.04 -13.23
CA ASN A 339 4.75 11.20 -14.41
C ASN A 339 5.79 10.06 -14.51
N LEU A 340 6.07 9.43 -13.36
CA LEU A 340 6.97 8.28 -13.29
C LEU A 340 6.21 7.01 -13.66
N ASP A 341 6.66 6.33 -14.70
CA ASP A 341 6.25 4.98 -15.07
C ASP A 341 7.06 3.94 -14.29
N VAL A 342 6.37 2.96 -13.71
CA VAL A 342 7.01 1.85 -12.98
C VAL A 342 6.42 0.52 -13.46
N ASN A 343 7.28 -0.41 -13.85
CA ASN A 343 6.88 -1.78 -14.15
C ASN A 343 6.73 -2.56 -12.85
N THR A 344 5.56 -3.16 -12.64
CA THR A 344 5.20 -3.82 -11.38
C THR A 344 4.57 -5.20 -11.63
N PRO A 345 4.37 -6.00 -10.58
CA PRO A 345 3.65 -7.28 -10.68
C PRO A 345 2.19 -7.17 -11.17
N VAL A 346 1.59 -5.98 -11.10
CA VAL A 346 0.23 -5.72 -11.63
C VAL A 346 0.25 -4.99 -12.98
N GLY A 347 1.37 -4.99 -13.66
CA GLY A 347 1.60 -4.25 -14.91
C GLY A 347 2.25 -2.89 -14.68
N LYS A 348 2.25 -2.08 -15.71
CA LYS A 348 2.82 -0.72 -15.63
C LYS A 348 1.85 0.20 -14.89
N ILE A 349 2.39 0.94 -13.92
CA ILE A 349 1.67 2.02 -13.24
C ILE A 349 2.38 3.35 -13.49
N THR A 350 1.65 4.45 -13.39
CA THR A 350 2.19 5.81 -13.54
C THR A 350 1.81 6.65 -12.32
N PHE A 351 2.76 7.33 -11.70
CA PHE A 351 2.47 8.38 -10.72
C PHE A 351 2.07 9.65 -11.47
N ARG A 352 0.81 10.05 -11.37
CA ARG A 352 0.32 11.23 -12.12
C ARG A 352 0.93 12.52 -11.57
N GLY A 353 1.40 13.39 -12.46
CA GLY A 353 1.94 14.70 -12.06
C GLY A 353 0.89 15.65 -11.47
N ILE A 354 -0.38 15.50 -11.85
CA ILE A 354 -1.46 16.43 -11.43
C ILE A 354 -1.89 16.25 -9.97
N ASP A 355 -1.84 15.03 -9.45
CA ASP A 355 -2.31 14.74 -8.08
C ASP A 355 -1.42 13.76 -7.31
N HIS A 356 -0.31 13.33 -7.90
CA HIS A 356 0.65 12.43 -7.29
C HIS A 356 0.08 11.04 -6.91
N GLN A 357 -1.08 10.66 -7.47
CA GLN A 357 -1.65 9.34 -7.32
C GLN A 357 -1.12 8.38 -8.37
N ALA A 358 -0.63 7.22 -7.96
CA ALA A 358 -0.30 6.15 -8.90
C ALA A 358 -1.55 5.47 -9.46
N THR A 359 -1.45 4.99 -10.70
CA THR A 359 -2.54 4.32 -11.42
C THR A 359 -2.68 2.83 -11.09
N MET A 360 -2.19 2.39 -9.93
CA MET A 360 -2.41 1.03 -9.46
C MET A 360 -3.91 0.74 -9.39
N GLY A 361 -4.35 -0.38 -9.99
CA GLY A 361 -5.72 -0.85 -9.94
C GLY A 361 -6.01 -1.77 -8.75
N ALA A 362 -7.17 -2.41 -8.77
CA ALA A 362 -7.55 -3.40 -7.78
C ALA A 362 -8.27 -4.59 -8.43
N TYR A 363 -8.21 -5.75 -7.78
CA TYR A 363 -9.01 -6.90 -8.15
C TYR A 363 -10.40 -6.77 -7.51
N VAL A 364 -11.44 -6.90 -8.31
CA VAL A 364 -12.84 -6.89 -7.87
C VAL A 364 -13.48 -8.22 -8.20
N GLY A 365 -14.10 -8.85 -7.23
CA GLY A 365 -14.70 -10.18 -7.39
C GLY A 365 -15.67 -10.49 -6.25
N ARG A 366 -15.93 -11.79 -6.04
CA ARG A 366 -16.81 -12.27 -4.98
C ARG A 366 -16.07 -13.13 -3.99
N VAL A 367 -16.50 -13.10 -2.74
CA VAL A 367 -16.04 -14.06 -1.73
C VAL A 367 -16.78 -15.40 -1.94
N ALA A 368 -16.02 -16.48 -1.92
CA ALA A 368 -16.55 -17.86 -1.87
C ALA A 368 -15.84 -18.65 -0.79
N LEU A 369 -16.45 -19.73 -0.35
CA LEU A 369 -15.84 -20.71 0.55
C LEU A 369 -15.29 -21.89 -0.26
N LYS A 370 -14.01 -22.18 -0.11
CA LYS A 370 -13.34 -23.34 -0.70
C LYS A 370 -12.47 -24.02 0.35
N ASP A 371 -12.76 -25.29 0.61
CA ASP A 371 -12.03 -26.11 1.59
C ASP A 371 -11.96 -25.44 2.98
N GLY A 372 -13.06 -24.79 3.42
CA GLY A 372 -13.15 -24.11 4.71
C GLY A 372 -12.37 -22.78 4.79
N LYS A 373 -11.99 -22.21 3.66
CA LYS A 373 -11.27 -20.93 3.56
C LYS A 373 -12.03 -19.95 2.67
N GLY A 374 -11.98 -18.68 3.04
CA GLY A 374 -12.45 -17.60 2.18
C GLY A 374 -11.49 -17.38 1.01
N VAL A 375 -12.04 -17.32 -0.20
CA VAL A 375 -11.30 -17.04 -1.44
C VAL A 375 -12.06 -16.03 -2.29
N MET A 376 -11.38 -15.33 -3.19
CA MET A 376 -12.02 -14.54 -4.25
C MET A 376 -12.22 -15.38 -5.50
N VAL A 377 -13.41 -15.28 -6.06
CA VAL A 377 -13.78 -15.90 -7.35
C VAL A 377 -14.41 -14.84 -8.26
N ASP A 378 -14.61 -15.18 -9.54
CA ASP A 378 -15.25 -14.30 -10.55
C ASP A 378 -14.66 -12.88 -10.55
N TRP A 379 -13.37 -12.80 -10.39
CA TRP A 379 -12.67 -11.53 -10.24
C TRP A 379 -12.15 -10.98 -11.58
N THR A 380 -12.03 -9.66 -11.61
CA THR A 380 -11.39 -8.92 -12.71
C THR A 380 -10.43 -7.89 -12.10
N TYR A 381 -9.24 -7.74 -12.69
CA TYR A 381 -8.38 -6.60 -12.39
C TYR A 381 -8.93 -5.35 -13.07
N LYS A 382 -9.31 -4.37 -12.27
CA LYS A 382 -9.78 -3.07 -12.76
C LYS A 382 -8.61 -2.09 -12.75
N ALA A 383 -8.15 -1.70 -13.94
CA ALA A 383 -7.02 -0.78 -14.09
C ALA A 383 -7.34 0.59 -13.47
N GLY A 384 -6.46 1.08 -12.58
CA GLY A 384 -6.74 2.25 -11.76
C GLY A 384 -6.91 3.53 -12.56
N GLU A 385 -6.26 3.66 -13.70
CA GLU A 385 -6.39 4.81 -14.60
C GLU A 385 -7.83 5.09 -15.03
N ASN A 386 -8.69 4.07 -15.11
CA ASN A 386 -10.09 4.20 -15.49
C ASN A 386 -10.99 4.68 -14.33
N TYR A 387 -10.48 4.75 -13.12
CA TYR A 387 -11.24 5.07 -11.90
C TYR A 387 -10.72 6.30 -11.17
N LEU A 388 -9.85 7.05 -11.80
CA LEU A 388 -9.35 8.34 -11.29
C LEU A 388 -10.26 9.48 -11.73
N PRO A 389 -10.40 10.54 -10.93
CA PRO A 389 -11.12 11.72 -11.37
C PRO A 389 -10.40 12.41 -12.52
N SER A 390 -11.17 13.14 -13.35
CA SER A 390 -10.62 13.96 -14.42
C SER A 390 -9.71 15.07 -13.88
N ASP A 391 -8.82 15.57 -14.71
CA ASP A 391 -7.93 16.69 -14.35
C ASP A 391 -8.70 17.91 -13.85
N ALA A 392 -9.87 18.19 -14.44
CA ALA A 392 -10.72 19.28 -14.03
C ALA A 392 -11.33 19.10 -12.63
N GLU A 393 -11.64 17.85 -12.24
CA GLU A 393 -12.10 17.50 -10.90
C GLU A 393 -10.93 17.56 -9.90
N VAL A 394 -9.76 17.02 -10.26
CA VAL A 394 -8.56 17.07 -9.42
C VAL A 394 -8.18 18.49 -9.03
N ARG A 395 -8.19 19.44 -10.00
CA ARG A 395 -7.89 20.86 -9.74
C ARG A 395 -8.84 21.52 -8.72
N LYS A 396 -10.02 20.95 -8.49
CA LYS A 396 -10.96 21.41 -7.45
C LYS A 396 -10.75 20.71 -6.11
N LEU A 397 -10.21 19.50 -6.15
CA LEU A 397 -10.00 18.65 -4.97
C LEU A 397 -8.65 18.91 -4.29
N ARG A 398 -7.62 19.25 -5.08
CA ARG A 398 -6.25 19.45 -4.60
C ARG A 398 -5.93 20.95 -4.53
N PRO A 399 -5.33 21.45 -3.42
CA PRO A 399 -4.82 22.82 -3.38
C PRO A 399 -3.73 23.01 -4.45
N ALA A 400 -3.57 24.26 -4.92
CA ALA A 400 -2.42 24.61 -5.73
C ALA A 400 -1.14 24.46 -4.90
N ASP A 401 -0.12 23.84 -5.48
CA ASP A 401 1.21 23.69 -4.87
C ASP A 401 2.00 25.00 -4.88
#